data_b56cfb52327fc15fb2a7e4d33c29311a
#
_entry.id   b56cfb52327fc15fb2a7e4d33c29311a
#
_cell.length_a   1.000
_cell.length_b   1.000
_cell.length_c   1.000
_cell.angle_alpha   90.00
_cell.angle_beta   90.00
_cell.angle_gamma   90.00
#
_symmetry.space_group_name_H-M   'P 1'
#
loop_
_entity.id
_entity.type
_entity.pdbx_description
1 polymer ?
#
loop_
_entity_poly.entity_id
_entity_poly.type
_entity_poly.pdbx_seq_one_letter_code
_entity_poly.pdbx_strand_id
1 'polypeptide(L)'
;MSFEAVQRSTGARLKVIAARAFGSSCRQPADIGIWLQMIPDAANKHLFYTEMAKLLEAGFNIRKAAEVMENTQLPAAQLKLLKTLNAGLEAGETIAGAFSRDAKTVGKLEKSMIAAGERGGKLAPAFGHLAGYFGMVAAARREVIKGMVYPIIVLHLGVFVGTVPMAMMGGEAPAGEIAVDFFEAVGVIYVAALVVFFAFR
;
A
#
# COMPACT_ATOMS: atom_id res chain seq x y z
N MET A 1 6.00 -12.24 -45.94
CA MET A 1 5.07 -12.82 -44.94
C MET A 1 5.73 -12.65 -43.59
N SER A 2 5.17 -11.78 -42.78
CA SER A 2 5.84 -10.98 -41.77
C SER A 2 6.11 -11.71 -40.46
N PHE A 3 7.32 -11.53 -39.95
CA PHE A 3 7.83 -11.97 -38.65
C PHE A 3 6.91 -11.56 -37.45
N GLU A 4 6.15 -10.50 -37.58
CA GLU A 4 5.18 -10.02 -36.58
C GLU A 4 3.98 -10.96 -36.35
N ALA A 5 3.55 -11.74 -37.34
CA ALA A 5 2.43 -12.66 -37.19
C ALA A 5 2.77 -13.88 -36.30
N VAL A 6 4.03 -14.31 -36.35
CA VAL A 6 4.55 -15.44 -35.55
C VAL A 6 4.70 -15.03 -34.07
N GLN A 7 5.12 -13.80 -33.78
CA GLN A 7 5.28 -13.31 -32.41
C GLN A 7 3.94 -13.10 -31.70
N ARG A 8 2.89 -12.67 -32.41
CA ARG A 8 1.54 -12.57 -31.83
C ARG A 8 0.91 -13.92 -31.49
N SER A 9 1.17 -14.95 -32.33
CA SER A 9 0.64 -16.29 -32.07
C SER A 9 1.31 -17.00 -30.90
N THR A 10 2.62 -16.78 -30.70
CA THR A 10 3.39 -17.37 -29.60
C THR A 10 3.02 -16.75 -28.25
N GLY A 11 2.81 -15.43 -28.20
CA GLY A 11 2.39 -14.73 -26.99
C GLY A 11 0.97 -15.10 -26.53
N ALA A 12 0.07 -15.35 -27.46
CA ALA A 12 -1.31 -15.79 -27.16
C ALA A 12 -1.34 -17.24 -26.62
N ARG A 13 -0.51 -18.14 -27.19
CA ARG A 13 -0.43 -19.54 -26.75
C ARG A 13 0.21 -19.69 -25.37
N LEU A 14 1.24 -18.89 -25.05
CA LEU A 14 1.85 -18.87 -23.71
C LEU A 14 0.85 -18.39 -22.64
N LYS A 15 0.03 -17.38 -22.92
CA LYS A 15 -1.02 -16.92 -21.99
C LYS A 15 -2.09 -17.99 -21.74
N VAL A 16 -2.47 -18.76 -22.77
CA VAL A 16 -3.48 -19.83 -22.63
C VAL A 16 -2.93 -21.04 -21.87
N ILE A 17 -1.64 -21.37 -22.07
CA ILE A 17 -0.99 -22.47 -21.35
C ILE A 17 -0.78 -22.10 -19.88
N ALA A 18 -0.38 -20.86 -19.58
CA ALA A 18 -0.26 -20.36 -18.22
C ALA A 18 -1.61 -20.32 -17.49
N ALA A 19 -2.70 -19.94 -18.19
CA ALA A 19 -4.05 -19.94 -17.63
C ALA A 19 -4.60 -21.37 -17.38
N ARG A 20 -4.13 -22.38 -18.10
CA ARG A 20 -4.58 -23.78 -17.93
C ARG A 20 -3.77 -24.58 -16.92
N ALA A 21 -2.50 -24.19 -16.69
CA ALA A 21 -1.63 -24.83 -15.69
C ALA A 21 -1.88 -24.33 -14.26
N PHE A 22 -2.40 -23.12 -14.11
CA PHE A 22 -2.83 -22.57 -12.82
C PHE A 22 -4.35 -22.67 -12.73
N GLY A 23 -4.81 -23.80 -12.20
CA GLY A 23 -6.21 -24.05 -11.87
C GLY A 23 -6.77 -22.88 -11.04
N SER A 24 -8.02 -22.54 -11.34
CA SER A 24 -8.88 -21.49 -10.82
C SER A 24 -8.99 -21.45 -9.27
N SER A 25 -7.90 -21.23 -8.58
CA SER A 25 -7.89 -20.82 -7.20
C SER A 25 -7.64 -19.33 -7.17
N CYS A 26 -8.70 -18.59 -6.91
CA CYS A 26 -8.83 -17.16 -6.88
C CYS A 26 -7.86 -16.52 -5.86
N ARG A 27 -6.60 -16.35 -6.26
CA ARG A 27 -5.68 -15.45 -5.58
C ARG A 27 -5.31 -14.37 -6.60
N GLN A 28 -6.09 -13.28 -6.62
CA GLN A 28 -5.70 -12.05 -7.29
C GLN A 28 -4.26 -11.73 -6.89
N PRO A 29 -3.35 -11.49 -7.85
CA PRO A 29 -2.04 -10.98 -7.53
C PRO A 29 -2.26 -9.67 -6.76
N ALA A 30 -1.74 -9.62 -5.54
CA ALA A 30 -1.72 -8.39 -4.77
C ALA A 30 -0.82 -7.42 -5.53
N ASP A 31 -1.44 -6.51 -6.26
CA ASP A 31 -0.74 -5.46 -6.98
C ASP A 31 0.16 -4.70 -6.00
N ILE A 32 1.47 -4.81 -6.20
CA ILE A 32 2.46 -4.11 -5.37
C ILE A 32 2.26 -2.59 -5.43
N GLY A 33 1.72 -2.08 -6.55
CA GLY A 33 1.24 -0.70 -6.63
C GLY A 33 0.20 -0.36 -5.56
N ILE A 34 -0.69 -1.29 -5.22
CA ILE A 34 -1.66 -1.15 -4.12
C ILE A 34 -0.93 -1.12 -2.78
N TRP A 35 0.08 -1.98 -2.58
CA TRP A 35 0.86 -1.99 -1.34
C TRP A 35 1.67 -0.70 -1.15
N LEU A 36 2.29 -0.15 -2.21
CA LEU A 36 3.00 1.13 -2.11
C LEU A 36 2.07 2.32 -1.84
N GLN A 37 0.87 2.33 -2.39
CA GLN A 37 -0.15 3.34 -2.12
C GLN A 37 -0.81 3.19 -0.74
N MET A 38 -0.85 1.98 -0.18
CA MET A 38 -1.34 1.73 1.18
C MET A 38 -0.41 2.25 2.28
N ILE A 39 0.82 2.70 1.96
CA ILE A 39 1.85 3.06 2.94
C ILE A 39 1.45 4.24 3.82
N PRO A 40 1.03 5.39 3.29
CA PRO A 40 0.52 6.48 4.11
C PRO A 40 -0.91 6.24 4.59
N ASP A 41 -1.67 5.34 3.92
CA ASP A 41 -3.10 5.21 4.11
C ASP A 41 -3.47 4.58 5.47
N ALA A 42 -2.75 3.55 5.93
CA ALA A 42 -3.08 2.87 7.20
C ALA A 42 -2.96 3.80 8.43
N ALA A 43 -1.91 4.63 8.49
CA ALA A 43 -1.73 5.58 9.59
C ALA A 43 -2.80 6.69 9.54
N ASN A 44 -3.10 7.19 8.35
CA ASN A 44 -4.13 8.19 8.13
C ASN A 44 -5.52 7.62 8.45
N LYS A 45 -5.82 6.38 8.06
CA LYS A 45 -7.07 5.70 8.41
C LYS A 45 -7.18 5.44 9.91
N HIS A 46 -6.09 5.05 10.57
CA HIS A 46 -6.08 4.92 12.02
C HIS A 46 -6.50 6.22 12.70
N LEU A 47 -5.88 7.34 12.32
CA LEU A 47 -6.22 8.65 12.87
C LEU A 47 -7.69 9.01 12.58
N PHE A 48 -8.12 8.87 11.33
CA PHE A 48 -9.50 9.16 10.90
C PHE A 48 -10.54 8.39 11.72
N TYR A 49 -10.38 7.06 11.83
CA TYR A 49 -11.34 6.25 12.58
C TYR A 49 -11.26 6.48 14.10
N THR A 50 -10.08 6.83 14.63
CA THR A 50 -9.92 7.21 16.04
C THR A 50 -10.70 8.48 16.37
N GLU A 51 -10.54 9.53 15.56
CA GLU A 51 -11.25 10.78 15.77
C GLU A 51 -12.77 10.63 15.58
N MET A 52 -13.18 9.87 14.56
CA MET A 52 -14.60 9.56 14.35
C MET A 52 -15.19 8.81 15.54
N ALA A 53 -14.50 7.79 16.07
CA ALA A 53 -14.94 7.04 17.24
C ALA A 53 -15.12 7.95 18.47
N LYS A 54 -14.13 8.80 18.76
CA LYS A 54 -14.18 9.75 19.89
C LYS A 54 -15.36 10.71 19.79
N LEU A 55 -15.63 11.28 18.61
CA LEU A 55 -16.75 12.18 18.41
C LEU A 55 -18.09 11.46 18.63
N LEU A 56 -18.23 10.23 18.16
CA LEU A 56 -19.43 9.42 18.36
C LEU A 56 -19.58 9.00 19.83
N GLU A 57 -18.49 8.66 20.54
CA GLU A 57 -18.48 8.38 21.98
C GLU A 57 -18.85 9.61 22.81
N ALA A 58 -18.46 10.81 22.36
CA ALA A 58 -18.86 12.07 22.95
C ALA A 58 -20.35 12.44 22.69
N GLY A 59 -21.10 11.57 21.97
CA GLY A 59 -22.52 11.75 21.71
C GLY A 59 -22.85 12.56 20.46
N PHE A 60 -21.87 12.92 19.65
CA PHE A 60 -22.16 13.53 18.35
C PHE A 60 -22.79 12.50 17.41
N ASN A 61 -23.78 12.92 16.64
CA ASN A 61 -24.25 12.08 15.54
C ASN A 61 -23.23 12.06 14.39
N ILE A 62 -23.32 11.06 13.53
CA ILE A 62 -22.34 10.82 12.44
C ILE A 62 -22.19 12.04 11.51
N ARG A 63 -23.27 12.74 11.21
CA ARG A 63 -23.27 13.94 10.37
C ARG A 63 -22.46 15.07 11.02
N LYS A 64 -22.74 15.35 12.30
CA LYS A 64 -22.02 16.39 13.02
C LYS A 64 -20.55 16.04 13.24
N ALA A 65 -20.24 14.77 13.49
CA ALA A 65 -18.88 14.28 13.57
C ALA A 65 -18.13 14.50 12.24
N ALA A 66 -18.76 14.20 11.11
CA ALA A 66 -18.19 14.44 9.79
C ALA A 66 -17.94 15.94 9.52
N GLU A 67 -18.89 16.83 9.84
CA GLU A 67 -18.72 18.28 9.72
C GLU A 67 -17.55 18.80 10.57
N VAL A 68 -17.42 18.35 11.81
CA VAL A 68 -16.30 18.72 12.68
C VAL A 68 -14.98 18.30 12.09
N MET A 69 -14.91 17.08 11.53
CA MET A 69 -13.70 16.55 10.93
C MET A 69 -13.35 17.25 9.61
N GLU A 70 -14.32 17.71 8.83
CA GLU A 70 -14.04 18.48 7.59
C GLU A 70 -13.22 19.75 7.85
N ASN A 71 -13.37 20.35 9.04
CA ASN A 71 -12.61 21.53 9.47
C ASN A 71 -11.21 21.20 10.00
N THR A 72 -10.83 19.92 10.02
CA THR A 72 -9.52 19.46 10.47
C THR A 72 -8.59 19.26 9.27
N GLN A 73 -7.28 19.36 9.48
CA GLN A 73 -6.28 19.09 8.43
C GLN A 73 -6.22 17.61 8.12
N LEU A 74 -7.09 17.14 7.21
CA LEU A 74 -7.15 15.78 6.74
C LEU A 74 -6.55 15.63 5.34
N PRO A 75 -5.99 14.45 5.00
CA PRO A 75 -5.61 14.13 3.63
C PRO A 75 -6.79 14.28 2.65
N ALA A 76 -6.51 14.73 1.43
CA ALA A 76 -7.54 15.02 0.42
C ALA A 76 -8.52 13.86 0.16
N ALA A 77 -8.03 12.60 0.25
CA ALA A 77 -8.87 11.41 0.10
C ALA A 77 -9.91 11.29 1.22
N GLN A 78 -9.54 11.57 2.47
CA GLN A 78 -10.45 11.52 3.61
C GLN A 78 -11.44 12.68 3.60
N LEU A 79 -10.98 13.87 3.23
CA LEU A 79 -11.87 15.02 3.06
C LEU A 79 -12.92 14.75 1.98
N LYS A 80 -12.53 14.14 0.85
CA LYS A 80 -13.46 13.71 -0.19
C LYS A 80 -14.44 12.68 0.35
N LEU A 81 -13.99 11.71 1.12
CA LEU A 81 -14.83 10.69 1.75
C LEU A 81 -15.89 11.33 2.67
N LEU A 82 -15.51 12.29 3.52
CA LEU A 82 -16.44 13.00 4.39
C LEU A 82 -17.51 13.77 3.61
N LYS A 83 -17.12 14.49 2.55
CA LYS A 83 -18.06 15.17 1.66
C LYS A 83 -19.03 14.20 0.99
N THR A 84 -18.54 13.06 0.53
CA THR A 84 -19.37 12.00 -0.08
C THR A 84 -20.31 11.39 0.96
N LEU A 85 -19.85 11.20 2.19
CA LEU A 85 -20.65 10.73 3.31
C LEU A 85 -21.78 11.71 3.63
N ASN A 86 -21.48 13.00 3.80
CA ASN A 86 -22.47 14.02 4.10
C ASN A 86 -23.52 14.12 3.01
N ALA A 87 -23.12 14.14 1.74
CA ALA A 87 -24.04 14.15 0.59
C ALA A 87 -24.93 12.89 0.54
N GLY A 88 -24.41 11.72 0.89
CA GLY A 88 -25.19 10.48 0.98
C GLY A 88 -26.22 10.53 2.13
N LEU A 89 -25.83 11.04 3.28
CA LEU A 89 -26.71 11.19 4.45
C LEU A 89 -27.81 12.25 4.18
N GLU A 90 -27.50 13.29 3.42
CA GLU A 90 -28.51 14.28 2.96
C GLU A 90 -29.53 13.68 1.99
N ALA A 91 -29.07 12.74 1.16
CA ALA A 91 -29.95 12.00 0.25
C ALA A 91 -30.77 10.89 0.96
N GLY A 92 -30.64 10.76 2.30
CA GLY A 92 -31.36 9.74 3.08
C GLY A 92 -30.77 8.33 2.97
N GLU A 93 -29.51 8.20 2.52
CA GLU A 93 -28.86 6.91 2.45
C GLU A 93 -28.41 6.43 3.83
N THR A 94 -28.21 5.11 3.95
CA THR A 94 -27.57 4.51 5.10
C THR A 94 -26.11 4.95 5.19
N ILE A 95 -25.54 4.94 6.39
CA ILE A 95 -24.13 5.29 6.62
C ILE A 95 -23.23 4.35 5.80
N ALA A 96 -23.50 3.04 5.87
CA ALA A 96 -22.77 2.04 5.09
C ALA A 96 -22.92 2.25 3.57
N GLY A 97 -24.09 2.68 3.10
CA GLY A 97 -24.35 3.04 1.71
C GLY A 97 -23.48 4.21 1.27
N ALA A 98 -23.51 5.30 2.02
CA ALA A 98 -22.71 6.49 1.75
C ALA A 98 -21.20 6.21 1.73
N PHE A 99 -20.68 5.44 2.69
CA PHE A 99 -19.29 4.97 2.68
C PHE A 99 -18.96 4.07 1.49
N SER A 100 -19.95 3.34 0.96
CA SER A 100 -19.74 2.43 -0.18
C SER A 100 -19.56 3.15 -1.51
N ARG A 101 -19.99 4.41 -1.63
CA ARG A 101 -19.82 5.23 -2.84
C ARG A 101 -18.34 5.44 -3.19
N ASP A 102 -17.48 5.60 -2.20
CA ASP A 102 -16.04 5.72 -2.43
C ASP A 102 -15.34 4.37 -2.25
N ALA A 103 -15.56 3.48 -3.24
CA ALA A 103 -14.98 2.13 -3.23
C ALA A 103 -13.45 2.11 -3.36
N LYS A 104 -12.81 3.23 -3.74
CA LYS A 104 -11.35 3.33 -3.85
C LYS A 104 -10.69 3.59 -2.49
N THR A 105 -11.35 4.38 -1.65
CA THR A 105 -10.83 4.77 -0.33
C THR A 105 -11.25 3.79 0.76
N VAL A 106 -12.47 3.22 0.65
CA VAL A 106 -13.06 2.35 1.68
C VAL A 106 -13.05 0.89 1.25
N GLY A 107 -12.33 0.05 1.99
CA GLY A 107 -12.20 -1.39 1.73
C GLY A 107 -13.43 -2.20 2.14
N LYS A 108 -13.45 -3.48 1.73
CA LYS A 108 -14.56 -4.40 2.06
C LYS A 108 -14.76 -4.59 3.57
N LEU A 109 -13.65 -4.70 4.34
CA LEU A 109 -13.69 -4.83 5.79
C LEU A 109 -14.36 -3.62 6.44
N GLU A 110 -13.94 -2.41 6.06
CA GLU A 110 -14.49 -1.16 6.57
C GLU A 110 -16.00 -1.09 6.35
N LYS A 111 -16.45 -1.37 5.12
CA LYS A 111 -17.88 -1.38 4.76
C LYS A 111 -18.68 -2.37 5.59
N SER A 112 -18.19 -3.59 5.75
CA SER A 112 -18.89 -4.62 6.52
C SER A 112 -18.98 -4.29 8.00
N MET A 113 -17.91 -3.72 8.59
CA MET A 113 -17.91 -3.31 10.00
C MET A 113 -18.82 -2.11 10.25
N ILE A 114 -18.79 -1.10 9.36
CA ILE A 114 -19.69 0.06 9.44
C ILE A 114 -21.15 -0.38 9.31
N ALA A 115 -21.46 -1.25 8.33
CA ALA A 115 -22.82 -1.78 8.16
C ALA A 115 -23.30 -2.60 9.38
N ALA A 116 -22.42 -3.36 10.01
CA ALA A 116 -22.75 -4.08 11.23
C ALA A 116 -23.00 -3.12 12.40
N GLY A 117 -22.14 -2.11 12.56
CA GLY A 117 -22.28 -1.07 13.58
C GLY A 117 -23.55 -0.24 13.42
N GLU A 118 -23.92 0.10 12.18
CA GLU A 118 -25.14 0.83 11.86
C GLU A 118 -26.39 0.03 12.23
N ARG A 119 -26.47 -1.24 11.77
CA ARG A 119 -27.62 -2.12 12.09
C ARG A 119 -27.74 -2.41 13.58
N GLY A 120 -26.60 -2.49 14.29
CA GLY A 120 -26.58 -2.75 15.73
C GLY A 120 -26.71 -1.49 16.60
N GLY A 121 -26.78 -0.29 16.00
CA GLY A 121 -26.75 0.98 16.74
C GLY A 121 -25.45 1.23 17.50
N LYS A 122 -24.35 0.57 17.13
CA LYS A 122 -23.04 0.58 17.79
C LYS A 122 -21.94 1.10 16.87
N LEU A 123 -22.18 2.30 16.29
CA LEU A 123 -21.22 2.92 15.37
C LEU A 123 -19.90 3.29 16.05
N ALA A 124 -19.95 3.90 17.25
CA ALA A 124 -18.74 4.29 17.97
C ALA A 124 -17.79 3.10 18.21
N PRO A 125 -18.22 1.95 18.77
CA PRO A 125 -17.40 0.76 18.87
C PRO A 125 -16.91 0.22 17.50
N ALA A 126 -17.74 0.27 16.45
CA ALA A 126 -17.35 -0.18 15.12
C ALA A 126 -16.19 0.66 14.56
N PHE A 127 -16.24 1.97 14.69
CA PHE A 127 -15.14 2.87 14.33
C PHE A 127 -13.91 2.67 15.21
N GLY A 128 -14.08 2.43 16.51
CA GLY A 128 -12.99 2.09 17.44
C GLY A 128 -12.25 0.80 17.04
N HIS A 129 -12.98 -0.23 16.64
CA HIS A 129 -12.38 -1.47 16.11
C HIS A 129 -11.61 -1.25 14.80
N LEU A 130 -12.14 -0.42 13.89
CA LEU A 130 -11.43 -0.05 12.66
C LEU A 130 -10.15 0.74 12.98
N ALA A 131 -10.22 1.67 13.92
CA ALA A 131 -9.05 2.41 14.40
C ALA A 131 -7.97 1.46 14.94
N GLY A 132 -8.34 0.52 15.81
CA GLY A 132 -7.44 -0.49 16.35
C GLY A 132 -6.79 -1.34 15.26
N TYR A 133 -7.58 -1.83 14.31
CA TYR A 133 -7.08 -2.61 13.18
C TYR A 133 -6.04 -1.84 12.35
N PHE A 134 -6.35 -0.61 11.93
CA PHE A 134 -5.42 0.19 11.14
C PHE A 134 -4.20 0.64 11.96
N GLY A 135 -4.35 0.83 13.27
CA GLY A 135 -3.25 1.09 14.19
C GLY A 135 -2.26 -0.07 14.23
N MET A 136 -2.74 -1.31 14.35
CA MET A 136 -1.90 -2.51 14.29
C MET A 136 -1.19 -2.65 12.94
N VAL A 137 -1.90 -2.43 11.83
CA VAL A 137 -1.30 -2.49 10.49
C VAL A 137 -0.21 -1.41 10.33
N ALA A 138 -0.45 -0.19 10.79
CA ALA A 138 0.53 0.90 10.74
C ALA A 138 1.77 0.61 11.61
N ALA A 139 1.57 0.04 12.80
CA ALA A 139 2.65 -0.33 13.71
C ALA A 139 3.51 -1.45 13.14
N ALA A 140 2.90 -2.55 12.70
CA ALA A 140 3.60 -3.67 12.07
C ALA A 140 4.45 -3.22 10.88
N ARG A 141 3.92 -2.31 10.09
CA ARG A 141 4.62 -1.76 8.95
C ARG A 141 5.82 -0.91 9.31
N ARG A 142 5.69 -0.03 10.34
CA ARG A 142 6.83 0.75 10.84
C ARG A 142 7.98 -0.16 11.27
N GLU A 143 7.65 -1.28 11.89
CA GLU A 143 8.65 -2.25 12.35
C GLU A 143 9.38 -2.93 11.18
N VAL A 144 8.65 -3.32 10.14
CA VAL A 144 9.25 -3.87 8.90
C VAL A 144 10.20 -2.85 8.26
N ILE A 145 9.77 -1.60 8.10
CA ILE A 145 10.60 -0.55 7.48
C ILE A 145 11.87 -0.31 8.31
N LYS A 146 11.76 -0.20 9.64
CA LYS A 146 12.93 -0.05 10.53
C LYS A 146 13.87 -1.24 10.40
N GLY A 147 13.34 -2.46 10.37
CA GLY A 147 14.15 -3.67 10.22
C GLY A 147 14.89 -3.75 8.88
N MET A 148 14.36 -3.14 7.81
CA MET A 148 15.01 -3.14 6.49
C MET A 148 16.13 -2.11 6.33
N VAL A 149 16.17 -1.07 7.17
CA VAL A 149 17.20 -0.02 7.10
C VAL A 149 18.61 -0.60 7.34
N TYR A 150 18.76 -1.43 8.36
CA TYR A 150 20.05 -2.02 8.69
C TYR A 150 20.64 -2.90 7.57
N PRO A 151 19.92 -3.89 7.00
CA PRO A 151 20.42 -4.68 5.87
C PRO A 151 20.80 -3.83 4.65
N ILE A 152 20.04 -2.78 4.37
CA ILE A 152 20.34 -1.88 3.24
C ILE A 152 21.65 -1.14 3.48
N ILE A 153 21.84 -0.57 4.67
CA ILE A 153 23.08 0.13 5.03
C ILE A 153 24.29 -0.82 4.97
N VAL A 154 24.18 -1.99 5.58
CA VAL A 154 25.28 -2.98 5.60
C VAL A 154 25.64 -3.46 4.20
N LEU A 155 24.64 -3.69 3.33
CA LEU A 155 24.87 -4.08 1.96
C LEU A 155 25.64 -3.00 1.19
N HIS A 156 25.21 -1.75 1.26
CA HIS A 156 25.89 -0.65 0.57
C HIS A 156 27.30 -0.41 1.14
N LEU A 157 27.45 -0.48 2.46
CA LEU A 157 28.75 -0.35 3.10
C LEU A 157 29.69 -1.51 2.71
N GLY A 158 29.19 -2.74 2.63
CA GLY A 158 29.95 -3.91 2.21
C GLY A 158 30.48 -3.78 0.77
N VAL A 159 29.61 -3.33 -0.14
CA VAL A 159 30.02 -3.06 -1.53
C VAL A 159 31.05 -1.93 -1.58
N PHE A 160 30.84 -0.84 -0.85
CA PHE A 160 31.76 0.29 -0.78
C PHE A 160 33.14 -0.11 -0.25
N VAL A 161 33.20 -0.86 0.87
CA VAL A 161 34.47 -1.34 1.47
C VAL A 161 35.14 -2.38 0.59
N GLY A 162 34.40 -3.18 -0.16
CA GLY A 162 34.96 -4.19 -1.06
C GLY A 162 35.53 -3.62 -2.35
N THR A 163 34.92 -2.59 -2.92
CA THR A 163 35.33 -2.04 -4.23
C THR A 163 36.39 -0.94 -4.11
N VAL A 164 36.22 0.00 -3.20
CA VAL A 164 37.10 1.20 -3.12
C VAL A 164 38.54 0.87 -2.73
N PRO A 165 38.84 0.11 -1.66
CA PRO A 165 40.24 -0.23 -1.33
C PRO A 165 40.93 -1.09 -2.37
N MET A 166 40.20 -2.02 -3.01
CA MET A 166 40.76 -2.90 -4.03
C MET A 166 41.17 -2.12 -5.26
N ALA A 167 40.38 -1.14 -5.68
CA ALA A 167 40.71 -0.24 -6.76
C ALA A 167 41.89 0.70 -6.42
N MET A 168 42.01 1.15 -5.16
CA MET A 168 43.14 1.98 -4.70
C MET A 168 44.46 1.19 -4.62
N MET A 169 44.44 -0.10 -4.31
CA MET A 169 45.61 -0.95 -4.26
C MET A 169 46.12 -1.39 -5.65
N GLY A 170 45.27 -1.35 -6.67
CA GLY A 170 45.60 -1.65 -8.07
C GLY A 170 46.39 -0.56 -8.82
N GLY A 171 46.58 0.60 -8.24
CA GLY A 171 47.64 1.59 -8.57
C GLY A 171 47.44 2.50 -9.76
N GLU A 172 46.52 2.30 -10.70
CA GLU A 172 46.37 3.17 -11.89
C GLU A 172 44.94 3.43 -12.36
N ALA A 173 43.92 2.93 -11.64
CA ALA A 173 42.53 3.18 -12.06
C ALA A 173 42.10 4.62 -11.75
N PRO A 174 41.65 5.42 -12.73
CA PRO A 174 41.10 6.75 -12.47
C PRO A 174 39.84 6.64 -11.60
N ALA A 175 39.63 7.62 -10.71
CA ALA A 175 38.51 7.65 -9.79
C ALA A 175 37.13 7.39 -10.43
N GLY A 176 37.01 7.65 -11.76
CA GLY A 176 35.81 7.36 -12.53
C GLY A 176 35.53 5.86 -12.73
N GLU A 177 36.58 5.05 -12.92
CA GLU A 177 36.42 3.59 -13.10
C GLU A 177 36.00 2.93 -11.79
N ILE A 178 36.56 3.38 -10.66
CA ILE A 178 36.15 2.91 -9.32
C ILE A 178 34.66 3.17 -9.07
N ALA A 179 34.18 4.36 -9.48
CA ALA A 179 32.76 4.69 -9.34
C ALA A 179 31.89 3.80 -10.23
N VAL A 180 32.31 3.51 -11.45
CA VAL A 180 31.57 2.64 -12.38
C VAL A 180 31.47 1.21 -11.81
N ASP A 181 32.55 0.63 -11.34
CA ASP A 181 32.60 -0.70 -10.72
C ASP A 181 31.67 -0.79 -9.49
N PHE A 182 31.66 0.26 -8.66
CA PHE A 182 30.75 0.36 -7.52
C PHE A 182 29.28 0.37 -7.96
N PHE A 183 28.92 1.21 -8.93
CA PHE A 183 27.54 1.29 -9.43
C PHE A 183 27.13 0.01 -10.17
N GLU A 184 28.05 -0.64 -10.89
CA GLU A 184 27.78 -1.93 -11.53
C GLU A 184 27.52 -3.03 -10.50
N ALA A 185 28.35 -3.16 -9.46
CA ALA A 185 28.17 -4.12 -8.39
C ALA A 185 26.84 -3.92 -7.64
N VAL A 186 26.50 -2.68 -7.30
CA VAL A 186 25.22 -2.33 -6.70
C VAL A 186 24.06 -2.66 -7.66
N GLY A 187 24.20 -2.30 -8.94
CA GLY A 187 23.21 -2.58 -9.98
C GLY A 187 22.89 -4.08 -10.13
N VAL A 188 23.92 -4.92 -10.16
CA VAL A 188 23.77 -6.38 -10.24
C VAL A 188 22.99 -6.93 -9.04
N ILE A 189 23.27 -6.44 -7.82
CA ILE A 189 22.55 -6.85 -6.61
C ILE A 189 21.07 -6.48 -6.70
N TYR A 190 20.76 -5.25 -7.15
CA TYR A 190 19.36 -4.81 -7.29
C TYR A 190 18.62 -5.57 -8.40
N VAL A 191 19.29 -5.86 -9.53
CA VAL A 191 18.72 -6.68 -10.61
C VAL A 191 18.46 -8.10 -10.12
N ALA A 192 19.41 -8.71 -9.41
CA ALA A 192 19.23 -10.04 -8.80
C ALA A 192 18.06 -10.05 -7.81
N ALA A 193 17.96 -9.06 -6.93
CA ALA A 193 16.84 -8.91 -6.00
C ALA A 193 15.49 -8.76 -6.73
N LEU A 194 15.45 -8.00 -7.84
CA LEU A 194 14.28 -7.84 -8.69
C LEU A 194 13.88 -9.15 -9.37
N VAL A 195 14.87 -9.91 -9.90
CA VAL A 195 14.63 -11.21 -10.53
C VAL A 195 14.07 -12.21 -9.51
N VAL A 196 14.68 -12.31 -8.34
CA VAL A 196 14.19 -13.16 -7.24
C VAL A 196 12.77 -12.75 -6.87
N PHE A 197 12.53 -11.47 -6.69
CA PHE A 197 11.21 -10.93 -6.39
C PHE A 197 10.16 -11.30 -7.45
N PHE A 198 10.48 -11.21 -8.75
CA PHE A 198 9.57 -11.59 -9.82
C PHE A 198 9.41 -13.10 -9.95
N ALA A 199 10.43 -13.89 -9.62
CA ALA A 199 10.38 -15.35 -9.65
C ALA A 199 9.49 -15.94 -8.54
N PHE A 200 9.44 -15.28 -7.38
CA PHE A 200 8.59 -15.68 -6.25
C PHE A 200 7.20 -15.01 -6.25
N ARG A 201 6.90 -14.20 -7.26
CA ARG A 201 5.59 -13.58 -7.47
C ARG A 201 4.66 -14.42 -8.34
#